data_63e6460844770258f00b6bb028a664f2
#
_entry.id   63e6460844770258f00b6bb028a664f2
#
_cell.length_a   1.000
_cell.length_b   1.000
_cell.length_c   1.000
_cell.angle_alpha   90.00
_cell.angle_beta   90.00
_cell.angle_gamma   90.00
#
_symmetry.space_group_name_H-M   'P 1'
#
loop_
_entity.id
_entity.type
_entity.pdbx_description
1 polymer ?
#
loop_
_entity_poly.entity_id
_entity_poly.type
_entity_poly.pdbx_seq_one_letter_code
_entity_poly.pdbx_strand_id
1 'polypeptide(L)'
;VDRRSAILPPGAPEDVERISPVEASWRYLEHLIEAWDHVVAKGDPELALTKQSVVLTVPASFDASARELTTEAAYAAGLEDLTLLEEPQAAFYAWLAAKGDAWRKEVTAGDVVLVVDVGGGTSDFSVIAAVDKGGELVLERVAVGDHILLGGDNMDMLLAHIVEQKMIAEAEEAGRTLELDRWQRISLQHAARGAKEKLLGDGKAKSAQIAIAGKGSKLVGGTLRTEVTREEVQQAIVDGFFPVVDSAARPATRARAALTQLGLPYAQDPAVTKHLAALLARHADALPAQGKKSPKLLRPTRILFNGGVMKSPLLRDRVASCIDGWLAEEGVEGARVLEGADLDLAVARGAAAYGLARRGRGIRIRGGTARAYYVGIEGAVPAVPGMEPPITALCVAPFGMEEGTSADVAGGELGVVVGEPVHFRFFGSSVRRKDPVGAAIERWKKDEIEELAPIEVDLPAEGRTKGDVVPVTLRSSVTEVGTLLLEAVPLQPKKKDERWKVELSVRGHD
;
A
#
# COMPACT_ATOMS: atom_id res chain seq x y z
N VAL A 1 -3.83 -15.34 10.37
CA VAL A 1 -5.20 -15.10 10.86
C VAL A 1 -6.14 -15.63 9.80
N ASP A 2 -7.04 -16.53 10.17
CA ASP A 2 -8.04 -17.06 9.27
C ASP A 2 -8.90 -15.90 8.74
N ARG A 3 -9.11 -15.85 7.40
CA ARG A 3 -9.88 -14.83 6.69
C ARG A 3 -11.32 -14.66 7.22
N ARG A 4 -11.86 -15.71 7.84
CA ARG A 4 -13.26 -15.81 8.33
C ARG A 4 -13.39 -15.70 9.83
N SER A 5 -12.31 -15.53 10.57
CA SER A 5 -12.36 -15.42 12.03
C SER A 5 -13.06 -14.14 12.46
N ALA A 6 -14.08 -14.29 13.29
CA ALA A 6 -14.83 -13.18 13.88
C ALA A 6 -14.03 -12.56 15.04
N ILE A 7 -13.16 -11.62 14.75
CA ILE A 7 -12.22 -10.98 15.70
C ILE A 7 -12.56 -9.54 16.06
N LEU A 8 -13.53 -8.93 15.35
CA LEU A 8 -13.93 -7.54 15.54
C LEU A 8 -15.30 -7.44 16.24
N PRO A 9 -15.47 -6.46 17.17
CA PRO A 9 -14.41 -5.63 17.74
C PRO A 9 -13.54 -6.43 18.72
N PRO A 10 -12.22 -6.15 18.76
CA PRO A 10 -11.32 -6.90 19.63
C PRO A 10 -11.67 -6.69 21.10
N GLY A 11 -11.77 -7.80 21.86
CA GLY A 11 -12.09 -7.79 23.29
C GLY A 11 -13.48 -7.24 23.65
N ALA A 12 -14.44 -7.31 22.72
CA ALA A 12 -15.84 -7.03 23.03
C ALA A 12 -16.38 -7.98 24.11
N PRO A 13 -17.38 -7.55 24.92
CA PRO A 13 -18.13 -8.42 25.82
C PRO A 13 -18.71 -9.63 25.07
N GLU A 14 -19.04 -10.70 25.78
CA GLU A 14 -19.54 -11.95 25.16
C GLU A 14 -20.90 -11.79 24.47
N ASP A 15 -21.69 -10.80 24.89
CA ASP A 15 -22.99 -10.45 24.32
C ASP A 15 -22.91 -9.59 23.05
N VAL A 16 -21.73 -9.15 22.68
CA VAL A 16 -21.48 -8.39 21.42
C VAL A 16 -21.10 -9.36 20.32
N GLU A 17 -21.91 -9.39 19.27
CA GLU A 17 -21.63 -10.16 18.05
C GLU A 17 -20.29 -9.71 17.45
N ARG A 18 -19.45 -10.67 17.10
CA ARG A 18 -18.18 -10.42 16.45
C ARG A 18 -18.27 -10.74 14.97
N ILE A 19 -17.57 -9.98 14.16
CA ILE A 19 -17.51 -10.14 12.72
C ILE A 19 -16.06 -10.30 12.25
N SER A 20 -15.89 -10.82 11.04
CA SER A 20 -14.55 -10.88 10.42
C SER A 20 -14.13 -9.50 9.88
N PRO A 21 -12.81 -9.26 9.65
CA PRO A 21 -12.35 -8.04 8.97
C PRO A 21 -12.94 -7.87 7.56
N VAL A 22 -13.11 -8.97 6.81
CA VAL A 22 -13.72 -8.96 5.47
C VAL A 22 -15.18 -8.54 5.55
N GLU A 23 -15.92 -9.07 6.50
CA GLU A 23 -17.32 -8.70 6.74
C GLU A 23 -17.45 -7.25 7.18
N ALA A 24 -16.55 -6.75 8.02
CA ALA A 24 -16.53 -5.34 8.41
C ALA A 24 -16.30 -4.44 7.17
N SER A 25 -15.36 -4.80 6.30
CA SER A 25 -15.09 -4.06 5.06
C SER A 25 -16.28 -4.07 4.12
N TRP A 26 -16.90 -5.24 3.93
CA TRP A 26 -18.12 -5.38 3.13
C TRP A 26 -19.25 -4.49 3.65
N ARG A 27 -19.55 -4.48 4.97
CA ARG A 27 -20.58 -3.63 5.57
C ARG A 27 -20.32 -2.14 5.38
N TYR A 28 -19.04 -1.70 5.42
CA TYR A 28 -18.68 -0.32 5.08
C TYR A 28 -18.95 0.00 3.61
N LEU A 29 -18.64 -0.91 2.70
CA LEU A 29 -18.91 -0.73 1.27
C LEU A 29 -20.42 -0.70 0.98
N GLU A 30 -21.23 -1.56 1.62
CA GLU A 30 -22.70 -1.49 1.53
C GLU A 30 -23.24 -0.14 1.96
N HIS A 31 -22.73 0.39 3.08
CA HIS A 31 -23.15 1.73 3.54
C HIS A 31 -22.81 2.83 2.51
N LEU A 32 -21.65 2.74 1.86
CA LEU A 32 -21.28 3.68 0.79
C LEU A 32 -22.17 3.52 -0.45
N ILE A 33 -22.56 2.30 -0.81
CA ILE A 33 -23.51 2.03 -1.89
C ILE A 33 -24.87 2.63 -1.58
N GLU A 34 -25.39 2.39 -0.39
CA GLU A 34 -26.67 2.95 0.05
C GLU A 34 -26.65 4.48 0.06
N ALA A 35 -25.56 5.09 0.56
CA ALA A 35 -25.40 6.54 0.56
C ALA A 35 -25.35 7.13 -0.85
N TRP A 36 -24.63 6.48 -1.77
CA TRP A 36 -24.58 6.86 -3.18
C TRP A 36 -25.95 6.74 -3.84
N ASP A 37 -26.62 5.63 -3.66
CA ASP A 37 -27.91 5.35 -4.28
C ASP A 37 -28.98 6.33 -3.77
N HIS A 38 -28.91 6.71 -2.49
CA HIS A 38 -29.80 7.72 -1.91
C HIS A 38 -29.51 9.14 -2.44
N VAL A 39 -28.23 9.53 -2.51
CA VAL A 39 -27.83 10.93 -2.79
C VAL A 39 -27.69 11.19 -4.29
N VAL A 40 -27.12 10.22 -5.04
CA VAL A 40 -26.73 10.37 -6.45
C VAL A 40 -27.73 9.69 -7.37
N ALA A 41 -27.98 8.39 -7.19
CA ALA A 41 -28.87 7.62 -8.07
C ALA A 41 -30.34 8.03 -7.92
N LYS A 42 -30.80 8.34 -6.70
CA LYS A 42 -32.18 8.85 -6.42
C LYS A 42 -33.27 7.97 -7.03
N GLY A 43 -33.06 6.67 -7.06
CA GLY A 43 -33.99 5.69 -7.62
C GLY A 43 -33.83 5.40 -9.12
N ASP A 44 -32.87 6.03 -9.79
CA ASP A 44 -32.48 5.64 -11.16
C ASP A 44 -31.53 4.43 -11.12
N PRO A 45 -31.97 3.24 -11.60
CA PRO A 45 -31.18 2.03 -11.54
C PRO A 45 -29.89 2.08 -12.38
N GLU A 46 -29.85 2.92 -13.44
CA GLU A 46 -28.65 3.09 -14.28
C GLU A 46 -27.56 3.90 -13.56
N LEU A 47 -27.93 4.69 -12.57
CA LEU A 47 -27.01 5.47 -11.75
C LEU A 47 -26.63 4.77 -10.45
N ALA A 48 -27.19 3.58 -10.14
CA ALA A 48 -26.83 2.80 -8.96
C ALA A 48 -25.31 2.51 -8.94
N LEU A 49 -24.66 2.58 -7.75
CA LEU A 49 -23.22 2.43 -7.64
C LEU A 49 -22.75 1.06 -8.16
N THR A 50 -23.56 0.02 -7.96
CA THR A 50 -23.27 -1.35 -8.47
C THR A 50 -23.26 -1.45 -10.00
N LYS A 51 -23.74 -0.45 -10.73
CA LYS A 51 -23.70 -0.36 -12.20
C LYS A 51 -22.57 0.52 -12.71
N GLN A 52 -21.85 1.19 -11.81
CA GLN A 52 -20.74 2.06 -12.18
C GLN A 52 -19.42 1.31 -12.20
N SER A 53 -18.46 1.80 -12.99
CA SER A 53 -17.05 1.41 -12.84
C SER A 53 -16.48 2.03 -11.58
N VAL A 54 -16.13 1.21 -10.61
CA VAL A 54 -15.65 1.64 -9.31
C VAL A 54 -14.14 1.52 -9.23
N VAL A 55 -13.47 2.58 -8.79
CA VAL A 55 -12.05 2.54 -8.40
C VAL A 55 -11.98 2.56 -6.88
N LEU A 56 -11.55 1.47 -6.29
CA LEU A 56 -11.37 1.32 -4.85
C LEU A 56 -9.89 1.47 -4.51
N THR A 57 -9.58 2.39 -3.60
CA THR A 57 -8.21 2.62 -3.19
C THR A 57 -7.79 1.72 -2.04
N VAL A 58 -6.52 1.33 -2.07
CA VAL A 58 -5.88 0.52 -1.04
C VAL A 58 -4.52 1.11 -0.69
N PRO A 59 -4.02 0.94 0.55
CA PRO A 59 -2.64 1.27 0.86
C PRO A 59 -1.67 0.61 -0.12
N ALA A 60 -0.62 1.33 -0.53
CA ALA A 60 0.42 0.79 -1.41
C ALA A 60 1.10 -0.45 -0.79
N SER A 61 1.08 -0.50 0.51
CA SER A 61 1.64 -1.52 1.38
C SER A 61 0.85 -2.84 1.45
N PHE A 62 -0.38 -2.91 0.89
CA PHE A 62 -1.16 -4.15 0.90
C PHE A 62 -0.48 -5.23 0.07
N ASP A 63 -0.28 -6.41 0.68
CA ASP A 63 0.15 -7.61 -0.03
C ASP A 63 -0.98 -8.21 -0.90
N ALA A 64 -0.66 -9.22 -1.69
CA ALA A 64 -1.62 -9.88 -2.57
C ALA A 64 -2.85 -10.42 -1.79
N SER A 65 -2.63 -10.97 -0.59
CA SER A 65 -3.72 -11.50 0.24
C SER A 65 -4.66 -10.39 0.74
N ALA A 66 -4.11 -9.25 1.20
CA ALA A 66 -4.92 -8.12 1.66
C ALA A 66 -5.74 -7.52 0.51
N ARG A 67 -5.18 -7.45 -0.71
CA ARG A 67 -5.88 -6.99 -1.91
C ARG A 67 -6.98 -7.94 -2.32
N GLU A 68 -6.73 -9.25 -2.32
CA GLU A 68 -7.73 -10.28 -2.62
C GLU A 68 -8.90 -10.21 -1.63
N LEU A 69 -8.63 -10.07 -0.32
CA LEU A 69 -9.68 -9.92 0.70
C LEU A 69 -10.50 -8.64 0.52
N THR A 70 -9.86 -7.54 0.09
CA THR A 70 -10.55 -6.29 -0.23
C THR A 70 -11.45 -6.46 -1.45
N THR A 71 -10.97 -7.16 -2.48
CA THR A 71 -11.74 -7.48 -3.69
C THR A 71 -12.91 -8.41 -3.35
N GLU A 72 -12.70 -9.43 -2.51
CA GLU A 72 -13.76 -10.32 -2.01
C GLU A 72 -14.88 -9.53 -1.29
N ALA A 73 -14.49 -8.60 -0.40
CA ALA A 73 -15.45 -7.74 0.29
C ALA A 73 -16.23 -6.84 -0.68
N ALA A 74 -15.57 -6.30 -1.70
CA ALA A 74 -16.21 -5.45 -2.71
C ALA A 74 -17.20 -6.24 -3.59
N TYR A 75 -16.83 -7.43 -4.02
CA TYR A 75 -17.74 -8.32 -4.77
C TYR A 75 -18.93 -8.78 -3.92
N ALA A 76 -18.71 -9.09 -2.65
CA ALA A 76 -19.79 -9.41 -1.72
C ALA A 76 -20.80 -8.25 -1.55
N ALA A 77 -20.33 -7.00 -1.65
CA ALA A 77 -21.19 -5.81 -1.67
C ALA A 77 -21.85 -5.53 -3.04
N GLY A 78 -21.53 -6.31 -4.10
CA GLY A 78 -22.11 -6.17 -5.43
C GLY A 78 -21.35 -5.26 -6.39
N LEU A 79 -20.11 -4.89 -6.07
CA LEU A 79 -19.25 -4.07 -6.94
C LEU A 79 -18.48 -4.99 -7.92
N GLU A 80 -19.05 -5.26 -9.09
CA GLU A 80 -18.49 -6.19 -10.09
C GLU A 80 -17.44 -5.56 -11.02
N ASP A 81 -17.66 -4.30 -11.46
CA ASP A 81 -16.70 -3.53 -12.29
C ASP A 81 -15.76 -2.74 -11.38
N LEU A 82 -14.82 -3.47 -10.77
CA LEU A 82 -13.90 -2.96 -9.75
C LEU A 82 -12.47 -2.86 -10.28
N THR A 83 -11.83 -1.75 -9.97
CA THR A 83 -10.38 -1.55 -10.14
C THR A 83 -9.77 -1.13 -8.82
N LEU A 84 -8.70 -1.81 -8.39
CA LEU A 84 -7.90 -1.37 -7.24
C LEU A 84 -6.86 -0.33 -7.68
N LEU A 85 -6.65 0.70 -6.85
CA LEU A 85 -5.65 1.74 -7.06
C LEU A 85 -4.95 2.04 -5.72
N GLU A 86 -3.66 2.32 -5.75
CA GLU A 86 -2.94 2.69 -4.54
C GLU A 86 -3.20 4.13 -4.10
N GLU A 87 -3.34 4.33 -2.79
CA GLU A 87 -3.65 5.64 -2.19
C GLU A 87 -2.64 6.73 -2.58
N PRO A 88 -1.30 6.52 -2.54
CA PRO A 88 -0.35 7.56 -2.96
C PRO A 88 -0.46 7.91 -4.44
N GLN A 89 -0.79 6.92 -5.28
CA GLN A 89 -1.01 7.15 -6.70
C GLN A 89 -2.30 7.94 -6.91
N ALA A 90 -3.38 7.60 -6.19
CA ALA A 90 -4.61 8.35 -6.21
C ALA A 90 -4.40 9.81 -5.75
N ALA A 91 -3.62 10.05 -4.68
CA ALA A 91 -3.30 11.38 -4.22
C ALA A 91 -2.63 12.23 -5.31
N PHE A 92 -1.72 11.65 -6.09
CA PHE A 92 -1.09 12.37 -7.19
C PHE A 92 -2.06 12.64 -8.36
N TYR A 93 -2.95 11.70 -8.69
CA TYR A 93 -4.03 11.93 -9.65
C TYR A 93 -4.96 13.07 -9.23
N ALA A 94 -5.28 13.17 -7.92
CA ALA A 94 -6.08 14.27 -7.40
C ALA A 94 -5.38 15.62 -7.60
N TRP A 95 -4.08 15.69 -7.32
CA TRP A 95 -3.29 16.90 -7.52
C TRP A 95 -3.24 17.29 -9.00
N LEU A 96 -3.00 16.35 -9.91
CA LEU A 96 -3.03 16.58 -11.36
C LEU A 96 -4.39 17.12 -11.81
N ALA A 97 -5.48 16.51 -11.36
CA ALA A 97 -6.84 16.93 -11.70
C ALA A 97 -7.16 18.32 -11.16
N ALA A 98 -6.76 18.62 -9.92
CA ALA A 98 -6.95 19.94 -9.31
C ALA A 98 -6.19 21.06 -10.01
N LYS A 99 -4.99 20.76 -10.54
CA LYS A 99 -4.16 21.72 -11.28
C LYS A 99 -4.60 21.89 -12.74
N GLY A 100 -5.34 20.92 -13.29
CA GLY A 100 -5.64 20.90 -14.73
C GLY A 100 -4.32 21.05 -15.53
N ASP A 101 -4.33 21.77 -16.64
CA ASP A 101 -3.11 21.95 -17.46
C ASP A 101 -1.97 22.72 -16.78
N ALA A 102 -2.24 23.41 -15.67
CA ALA A 102 -1.21 24.16 -14.95
C ALA A 102 -0.15 23.28 -14.28
N TRP A 103 -0.42 21.99 -14.07
CA TRP A 103 0.54 21.05 -13.47
C TRP A 103 1.86 20.99 -14.25
N ARG A 104 1.83 21.16 -15.60
CA ARG A 104 3.02 21.17 -16.47
C ARG A 104 3.99 22.34 -16.22
N LYS A 105 3.54 23.35 -15.49
CA LYS A 105 4.39 24.46 -15.02
C LYS A 105 5.09 24.14 -13.70
N GLU A 106 4.58 23.16 -12.96
CA GLU A 106 5.10 22.77 -11.65
C GLU A 106 5.93 21.49 -11.71
N VAL A 107 5.62 20.60 -12.65
CA VAL A 107 6.33 19.33 -12.89
C VAL A 107 6.72 19.28 -14.37
N THR A 108 8.01 19.16 -14.63
CA THR A 108 8.63 19.16 -15.96
C THR A 108 9.47 17.89 -16.16
N ALA A 109 9.88 17.64 -17.41
CA ALA A 109 10.76 16.49 -17.69
C ALA A 109 12.06 16.56 -16.88
N GLY A 110 12.39 15.45 -16.22
CA GLY A 110 13.51 15.35 -15.28
C GLY A 110 13.12 15.56 -13.82
N ASP A 111 11.90 16.00 -13.52
CA ASP A 111 11.41 16.08 -12.16
C ASP A 111 11.11 14.70 -11.58
N VAL A 112 11.36 14.57 -10.28
CA VAL A 112 11.12 13.38 -9.48
C VAL A 112 10.20 13.76 -8.33
N VAL A 113 8.97 13.28 -8.34
CA VAL A 113 7.94 13.57 -7.33
C VAL A 113 7.93 12.45 -6.30
N LEU A 114 8.25 12.79 -5.06
CA LEU A 114 8.05 11.91 -3.91
C LEU A 114 6.68 12.17 -3.32
N VAL A 115 5.82 11.15 -3.31
CA VAL A 115 4.54 11.17 -2.60
C VAL A 115 4.76 10.60 -1.21
N VAL A 116 4.43 11.38 -0.19
CA VAL A 116 4.53 11.03 1.24
C VAL A 116 3.12 10.97 1.79
N ASP A 117 2.60 9.77 1.94
CA ASP A 117 1.27 9.52 2.49
C ASP A 117 1.40 8.95 3.91
N VAL A 118 0.97 9.71 4.92
CA VAL A 118 0.94 9.25 6.31
C VAL A 118 -0.49 9.36 6.82
N GLY A 119 -1.16 8.21 6.81
CA GLY A 119 -2.54 8.04 7.23
C GLY A 119 -2.69 7.75 8.72
N GLY A 120 -3.86 7.21 9.10
CA GLY A 120 -4.13 6.76 10.47
C GLY A 120 -3.33 5.51 10.85
N GLY A 121 -3.33 4.50 9.98
CA GLY A 121 -2.72 3.19 10.25
C GLY A 121 -1.40 2.93 9.53
N THR A 122 -1.13 3.60 8.43
CA THR A 122 0.02 3.31 7.54
C THR A 122 0.78 4.57 7.15
N SER A 123 2.04 4.35 6.75
CA SER A 123 2.87 5.33 6.05
C SER A 123 3.30 4.72 4.73
N ASP A 124 2.89 5.32 3.64
CA ASP A 124 3.11 4.85 2.29
C ASP A 124 3.88 5.89 1.46
N PHE A 125 4.91 5.44 0.75
CA PHE A 125 5.75 6.30 -0.07
C PHE A 125 5.78 5.80 -1.50
N SER A 126 5.70 6.72 -2.45
CA SER A 126 5.85 6.42 -3.88
C SER A 126 6.68 7.48 -4.57
N VAL A 127 7.44 7.08 -5.57
CA VAL A 127 8.24 8.01 -6.37
C VAL A 127 7.82 7.92 -7.84
N ILE A 128 7.52 9.06 -8.43
CA ILE A 128 7.04 9.22 -9.80
C ILE A 128 8.01 10.13 -10.53
N ALA A 129 8.59 9.66 -11.63
CA ALA A 129 9.45 10.47 -12.50
C ALA A 129 8.65 11.07 -13.65
N ALA A 130 8.93 12.31 -13.98
CA ALA A 130 8.45 12.97 -15.17
C ALA A 130 9.51 12.83 -16.28
N VAL A 131 9.22 12.08 -17.32
CA VAL A 131 10.16 11.77 -18.40
C VAL A 131 9.65 12.29 -19.75
N ASP A 132 10.56 12.72 -20.61
CA ASP A 132 10.24 13.04 -21.99
C ASP A 132 10.33 11.78 -22.85
N LYS A 133 9.23 11.42 -23.51
CA LYS A 133 9.20 10.34 -24.50
C LYS A 133 8.77 10.88 -25.85
N GLY A 134 9.77 11.27 -26.65
CA GLY A 134 9.53 11.74 -28.01
C GLY A 134 8.80 13.09 -28.10
N GLY A 135 9.04 13.98 -27.14
CA GLY A 135 8.41 15.30 -27.04
C GLY A 135 7.11 15.33 -26.23
N GLU A 136 6.69 14.17 -25.70
CA GLU A 136 5.55 14.06 -24.78
C GLU A 136 6.02 13.85 -23.35
N LEU A 137 5.51 14.66 -22.41
CA LEU A 137 5.76 14.48 -20.98
C LEU A 137 4.93 13.35 -20.41
N VAL A 138 5.62 12.29 -19.99
CA VAL A 138 5.02 11.09 -19.42
C VAL A 138 5.41 10.98 -17.96
N LEU A 139 4.46 10.56 -17.13
CA LEU A 139 4.67 10.30 -15.71
C LEU A 139 4.85 8.80 -15.51
N GLU A 140 5.97 8.42 -14.90
CA GLU A 140 6.34 7.02 -14.65
C GLU A 140 6.59 6.78 -13.17
N ARG A 141 5.94 5.77 -12.59
CA ARG A 141 6.23 5.35 -11.23
C ARG A 141 7.52 4.54 -11.21
N VAL A 142 8.52 4.99 -10.47
CA VAL A 142 9.89 4.42 -10.45
C VAL A 142 10.22 3.71 -9.15
N ALA A 143 9.54 4.04 -8.05
CA ALA A 143 9.75 3.35 -6.78
C ALA A 143 8.48 3.36 -5.91
N VAL A 144 8.33 2.34 -5.08
CA VAL A 144 7.29 2.21 -4.04
C VAL A 144 7.95 1.73 -2.75
N GLY A 145 7.48 2.27 -1.63
CA GLY A 145 7.94 1.90 -0.28
C GLY A 145 7.45 0.53 0.17
N ASP A 146 8.06 0.05 1.24
CA ASP A 146 7.62 -1.15 1.95
C ASP A 146 6.29 -0.91 2.67
N HIS A 147 5.68 -2.01 3.14
CA HIS A 147 4.51 -1.96 3.99
C HIS A 147 4.88 -1.47 5.39
N ILE A 148 4.50 -0.24 5.72
CA ILE A 148 4.81 0.38 7.01
C ILE A 148 3.52 0.57 7.80
N LEU A 149 3.18 -0.40 8.66
CA LEU A 149 2.09 -0.28 9.63
C LEU A 149 2.50 0.67 10.76
N LEU A 150 2.48 1.93 10.46
CA LEU A 150 2.86 3.05 11.31
C LEU A 150 2.13 4.30 10.84
N GLY A 151 1.35 4.92 11.72
CA GLY A 151 0.56 6.09 11.35
C GLY A 151 0.07 6.88 12.56
N GLY A 152 -0.96 7.69 12.36
CA GLY A 152 -1.55 8.55 13.37
C GLY A 152 -2.02 7.82 14.61
N ASP A 153 -2.53 6.59 14.46
CA ASP A 153 -3.02 5.78 15.59
C ASP A 153 -1.89 5.39 16.55
N ASN A 154 -0.68 5.12 16.04
CA ASN A 154 0.50 4.89 16.88
C ASN A 154 0.88 6.15 17.69
N MET A 155 0.73 7.33 17.07
CA MET A 155 0.97 8.61 17.71
C MET A 155 -0.07 8.90 18.80
N ASP A 156 -1.35 8.58 18.52
CA ASP A 156 -2.46 8.73 19.47
C ASP A 156 -2.28 7.81 20.68
N MET A 157 -1.82 6.56 20.44
CA MET A 157 -1.51 5.61 21.53
C MET A 157 -0.36 6.10 22.42
N LEU A 158 0.73 6.61 21.82
CA LEU A 158 1.84 7.15 22.60
C LEU A 158 1.40 8.34 23.44
N LEU A 159 0.67 9.29 22.84
CA LEU A 159 0.20 10.47 23.55
C LEU A 159 -0.78 10.10 24.66
N ALA A 160 -1.70 9.16 24.42
CA ALA A 160 -2.60 8.64 25.43
C ALA A 160 -1.85 8.01 26.60
N HIS A 161 -0.80 7.23 26.32
CA HIS A 161 0.05 6.65 27.36
C HIS A 161 0.74 7.72 28.21
N ILE A 162 1.34 8.73 27.58
CA ILE A 162 1.99 9.85 28.28
C ILE A 162 0.97 10.57 29.19
N VAL A 163 -0.22 10.83 28.68
CA VAL A 163 -1.30 11.49 29.42
C VAL A 163 -1.82 10.60 30.56
N GLU A 164 -1.94 9.29 30.37
CA GLU A 164 -2.30 8.33 31.43
C GLU A 164 -1.28 8.39 32.60
N GLN A 165 0.02 8.35 32.27
CA GLN A 165 1.08 8.45 33.27
C GLN A 165 1.02 9.79 34.03
N LYS A 166 0.77 10.89 33.35
CA LYS A 166 0.60 12.21 33.93
C LYS A 166 -0.61 12.25 34.89
N MET A 167 -1.75 11.72 34.48
CA MET A 167 -2.96 11.63 35.33
C MET A 167 -2.72 10.76 36.57
N ILE A 168 -1.96 9.68 36.46
CA ILE A 168 -1.59 8.80 37.57
C ILE A 168 -0.72 9.58 38.55
N ALA A 169 0.33 10.26 38.09
CA ALA A 169 1.22 11.06 38.91
C ALA A 169 0.46 12.20 39.66
N GLU A 170 -0.40 12.94 38.95
CA GLU A 170 -1.24 13.98 39.56
C GLU A 170 -2.20 13.41 40.60
N ALA A 171 -2.72 12.20 40.42
CA ALA A 171 -3.56 11.53 41.41
C ALA A 171 -2.76 11.10 42.65
N GLU A 172 -1.56 10.54 42.44
CA GLU A 172 -0.66 10.14 43.53
C GLU A 172 -0.22 11.34 44.39
N GLU A 173 0.15 12.46 43.76
CA GLU A 173 0.44 13.72 44.46
C GLU A 173 -0.75 14.23 45.29
N ALA A 174 -1.98 13.96 44.85
CA ALA A 174 -3.20 14.28 45.57
C ALA A 174 -3.60 13.19 46.60
N GLY A 175 -2.74 12.19 46.87
CA GLY A 175 -2.99 11.10 47.80
C GLY A 175 -4.07 10.11 47.34
N ARG A 176 -4.28 9.98 46.04
CA ARG A 176 -5.29 9.09 45.42
C ARG A 176 -4.61 8.09 44.51
N THR A 177 -5.19 6.90 44.40
CA THR A 177 -4.79 5.91 43.39
C THR A 177 -5.70 6.02 42.19
N LEU A 178 -5.13 6.11 41.00
CA LEU A 178 -5.85 6.13 39.74
C LEU A 178 -5.48 4.89 38.91
N GLU A 179 -6.51 4.14 38.52
CA GLU A 179 -6.39 3.04 37.59
C GLU A 179 -7.48 3.17 36.56
N LEU A 180 -7.08 3.35 35.30
CA LEU A 180 -8.02 3.45 34.16
C LEU A 180 -8.45 2.05 33.69
N ASP A 181 -9.74 1.89 33.48
CA ASP A 181 -10.26 0.70 32.81
C ASP A 181 -10.09 0.80 31.29
N ARG A 182 -10.48 -0.27 30.59
CA ARG A 182 -10.34 -0.37 29.15
C ARG A 182 -11.11 0.73 28.40
N TRP A 183 -12.33 1.02 28.82
CA TRP A 183 -13.16 2.06 28.17
C TRP A 183 -12.60 3.46 28.39
N GLN A 184 -12.06 3.71 29.56
CA GLN A 184 -11.38 4.96 29.87
C GLN A 184 -10.11 5.14 29.02
N ARG A 185 -9.32 4.06 28.79
CA ARG A 185 -8.15 4.10 27.92
C ARG A 185 -8.52 4.37 26.47
N ILE A 186 -9.59 3.74 25.96
CA ILE A 186 -10.11 4.02 24.61
C ILE A 186 -10.56 5.49 24.50
N SER A 187 -11.32 5.98 25.49
CA SER A 187 -11.75 7.38 25.53
C SER A 187 -10.56 8.34 25.60
N LEU A 188 -9.52 7.97 26.34
CA LEU A 188 -8.28 8.74 26.45
C LEU A 188 -7.55 8.81 25.12
N GLN A 189 -7.48 7.70 24.37
CA GLN A 189 -6.86 7.68 23.04
C GLN A 189 -7.59 8.62 22.07
N HIS A 190 -8.94 8.62 22.05
CA HIS A 190 -9.71 9.58 21.25
C HIS A 190 -9.50 11.03 21.67
N ALA A 191 -9.44 11.29 22.98
CA ALA A 191 -9.18 12.63 23.50
C ALA A 191 -7.76 13.10 23.19
N ALA A 192 -6.77 12.21 23.26
CA ALA A 192 -5.38 12.45 22.87
C ALA A 192 -5.26 12.79 21.37
N ARG A 193 -5.99 12.07 20.49
CA ARG A 193 -6.08 12.39 19.07
C ARG A 193 -6.54 13.83 18.84
N GLY A 194 -7.66 14.23 19.46
CA GLY A 194 -8.17 15.60 19.34
C GLY A 194 -7.17 16.66 19.85
N ALA A 195 -6.46 16.37 20.95
CA ALA A 195 -5.40 17.24 21.45
C ALA A 195 -4.21 17.34 20.48
N LYS A 196 -3.74 16.21 19.95
CA LYS A 196 -2.68 16.13 18.93
C LYS A 196 -3.03 16.99 17.71
N GLU A 197 -4.19 16.77 17.13
CA GLU A 197 -4.65 17.48 15.92
C GLU A 197 -4.75 18.99 16.18
N LYS A 198 -5.29 19.41 17.33
CA LYS A 198 -5.39 20.80 17.72
C LYS A 198 -4.02 21.44 17.92
N LEU A 199 -3.09 20.76 18.62
CA LEU A 199 -1.80 21.34 19.00
C LEU A 199 -0.77 21.33 17.85
N LEU A 200 -0.88 20.40 16.91
CA LEU A 200 0.00 20.34 15.74
C LEU A 200 -0.59 21.07 14.51
N GLY A 201 -1.89 21.38 14.50
CA GLY A 201 -2.59 21.93 13.34
C GLY A 201 -2.49 23.46 13.22
N ASP A 202 -3.04 24.22 14.17
CA ASP A 202 -3.30 25.66 13.97
C ASP A 202 -2.20 26.63 14.42
N GLY A 203 -1.14 26.16 15.03
CA GLY A 203 0.00 26.97 15.47
C GLY A 203 -0.30 27.94 16.67
N LYS A 204 -1.54 28.14 17.06
CA LYS A 204 -1.96 29.14 18.05
C LYS A 204 -2.16 28.55 19.45
N ALA A 205 -2.73 27.35 19.53
CA ALA A 205 -2.98 26.70 20.80
C ALA A 205 -1.67 26.29 21.49
N LYS A 206 -1.46 26.69 22.72
CA LYS A 206 -0.29 26.31 23.53
C LYS A 206 -0.52 25.04 24.32
N SER A 207 -1.78 24.77 24.66
CA SER A 207 -2.18 23.58 25.40
C SER A 207 -3.57 23.09 25.00
N ALA A 208 -3.89 21.89 25.39
CA ALA A 208 -5.21 21.29 25.21
C ALA A 208 -5.61 20.54 26.48
N GLN A 209 -6.85 20.76 26.92
CA GLN A 209 -7.47 20.03 28.01
C GLN A 209 -7.89 18.65 27.51
N ILE A 210 -7.54 17.62 28.25
CA ILE A 210 -7.99 16.24 28.04
C ILE A 210 -8.91 15.87 29.18
N ALA A 211 -10.11 15.40 28.85
CA ALA A 211 -11.12 15.02 29.82
C ALA A 211 -11.77 13.70 29.45
N ILE A 212 -11.83 12.77 30.39
CA ILE A 212 -12.53 11.48 30.25
C ILE A 212 -13.48 11.25 31.43
N ALA A 213 -14.51 10.42 31.22
CA ALA A 213 -15.45 10.10 32.29
C ALA A 213 -14.77 9.29 33.40
N GLY A 214 -14.99 9.71 34.64
CA GLY A 214 -14.57 8.95 35.82
C GLY A 214 -15.49 7.78 36.14
N LYS A 215 -15.03 6.85 36.97
CA LYS A 215 -15.85 5.73 37.49
C LYS A 215 -16.86 6.24 38.51
N GLY A 216 -18.15 5.91 38.36
CA GLY A 216 -19.17 6.11 39.38
C GLY A 216 -20.59 6.22 38.88
N SER A 217 -21.53 5.65 39.63
CA SER A 217 -22.97 5.64 39.34
C SER A 217 -23.73 6.92 39.68
N LYS A 218 -23.04 7.95 40.12
CA LYS A 218 -23.67 9.25 40.45
C LYS A 218 -23.77 10.10 39.18
N LEU A 219 -24.86 10.82 38.99
CA LEU A 219 -25.15 11.74 37.91
C LEU A 219 -24.08 12.83 37.69
N VAL A 220 -23.14 12.93 38.63
CA VAL A 220 -21.90 13.69 38.55
C VAL A 220 -20.76 12.72 38.81
N GLY A 221 -20.57 11.73 37.91
CA GLY A 221 -19.36 10.91 37.88
C GLY A 221 -18.20 11.87 37.64
N GLY A 222 -17.21 11.86 38.54
CA GLY A 222 -16.09 12.78 38.44
C GLY A 222 -15.44 12.71 37.08
N THR A 223 -15.24 13.83 36.40
CA THR A 223 -14.45 13.90 35.17
C THR A 223 -12.98 13.91 35.56
N LEU A 224 -12.22 12.97 35.00
CA LEU A 224 -10.76 13.00 35.07
C LEU A 224 -10.27 14.00 34.04
N ARG A 225 -9.44 14.93 34.44
CA ARG A 225 -8.94 16.02 33.59
C ARG A 225 -7.46 16.21 33.82
N THR A 226 -6.75 16.45 32.72
CA THR A 226 -5.37 16.96 32.73
C THR A 226 -5.16 17.86 31.52
N GLU A 227 -4.04 18.52 31.47
CA GLU A 227 -3.65 19.37 30.35
C GLU A 227 -2.40 18.82 29.70
N VAL A 228 -2.34 18.86 28.35
CA VAL A 228 -1.14 18.57 27.59
C VAL A 228 -0.71 19.83 26.84
N THR A 229 0.59 20.14 26.88
CA THR A 229 1.16 21.30 26.20
C THR A 229 1.58 20.98 24.77
N ARG A 230 1.77 22.01 23.98
CA ARG A 230 2.31 21.88 22.61
C ARG A 230 3.72 21.28 22.63
N GLU A 231 4.54 21.69 23.57
CA GLU A 231 5.92 21.21 23.72
C GLU A 231 5.95 19.72 24.03
N GLU A 232 5.08 19.22 24.92
CA GLU A 232 4.95 17.79 25.22
C GLU A 232 4.55 17.00 23.96
N VAL A 233 3.57 17.51 23.17
CA VAL A 233 3.14 16.87 21.93
C VAL A 233 4.22 16.92 20.86
N GLN A 234 4.95 18.04 20.71
CA GLN A 234 6.05 18.14 19.78
C GLN A 234 7.17 17.15 20.10
N GLN A 235 7.58 17.07 21.36
CA GLN A 235 8.60 16.14 21.79
C GLN A 235 8.16 14.68 21.55
N ALA A 236 6.92 14.34 21.90
CA ALA A 236 6.42 12.97 21.72
C ALA A 236 6.23 12.59 20.25
N ILE A 237 5.63 13.47 19.44
CA ILE A 237 5.20 13.14 18.08
C ILE A 237 6.26 13.55 17.06
N VAL A 238 6.72 14.81 17.09
CA VAL A 238 7.65 15.31 16.06
C VAL A 238 9.02 14.66 16.23
N ASP A 239 9.55 14.66 17.45
CA ASP A 239 10.88 14.10 17.68
C ASP A 239 10.86 12.56 17.83
N GLY A 240 9.72 11.98 18.26
CA GLY A 240 9.56 10.54 18.39
C GLY A 240 9.32 9.82 17.06
N PHE A 241 8.45 10.36 16.20
CA PHE A 241 8.08 9.73 14.93
C PHE A 241 8.75 10.34 13.69
N PHE A 242 9.20 11.58 13.78
CA PHE A 242 9.87 12.29 12.69
C PHE A 242 11.22 12.87 13.15
N PRO A 243 12.12 12.07 13.77
CA PRO A 243 13.43 12.59 14.17
C PRO A 243 14.22 13.09 12.96
N VAL A 244 15.07 14.09 13.17
CA VAL A 244 16.09 14.46 12.19
C VAL A 244 17.12 13.35 12.17
N VAL A 245 17.33 12.75 11.01
CA VAL A 245 18.24 11.61 10.82
C VAL A 245 19.14 11.81 9.61
N ASP A 246 20.28 11.16 9.61
CA ASP A 246 21.19 11.08 8.47
C ASP A 246 20.57 10.30 7.30
N SER A 247 20.96 10.61 6.06
CA SER A 247 20.54 9.91 4.84
C SER A 247 20.89 8.42 4.85
N ALA A 248 21.92 8.01 5.60
CA ALA A 248 22.32 6.64 5.80
C ALA A 248 21.54 5.91 6.93
N ALA A 249 20.68 6.61 7.67
CA ALA A 249 19.88 6.00 8.73
C ALA A 249 18.94 4.93 8.17
N ARG A 250 18.79 3.85 8.93
CA ARG A 250 17.91 2.73 8.57
C ARG A 250 16.99 2.42 9.73
N PRO A 251 15.77 1.95 9.46
CA PRO A 251 14.88 1.49 10.52
C PRO A 251 15.54 0.38 11.34
N ALA A 252 15.38 0.45 12.67
CA ALA A 252 15.90 -0.57 13.54
C ALA A 252 15.10 -1.88 13.37
N THR A 253 15.81 -2.98 13.19
CA THR A 253 15.24 -4.33 13.25
C THR A 253 15.59 -4.95 14.59
N ARG A 254 14.57 -5.30 15.38
CA ARG A 254 14.77 -6.04 16.64
C ARG A 254 14.78 -7.53 16.36
N ALA A 255 15.65 -8.29 17.03
CA ALA A 255 15.54 -9.73 17.05
C ALA A 255 14.14 -10.13 17.55
N ARG A 256 13.39 -10.89 16.73
CA ARG A 256 12.06 -11.36 17.14
C ARG A 256 12.22 -12.37 18.28
N ALA A 257 11.34 -12.26 19.28
CA ALA A 257 11.21 -13.31 20.28
C ALA A 257 10.78 -14.62 19.61
N ALA A 258 11.26 -15.75 20.08
CA ALA A 258 10.91 -17.06 19.53
C ALA A 258 9.41 -17.37 19.63
N LEU A 259 8.72 -16.74 20.60
CA LEU A 259 7.27 -16.84 20.78
C LEU A 259 6.70 -15.40 20.80
N THR A 260 5.82 -15.10 19.87
CA THR A 260 5.08 -13.84 19.77
C THR A 260 3.60 -14.13 19.60
N GLN A 261 2.76 -13.22 20.08
CA GLN A 261 1.34 -13.31 19.76
C GLN A 261 1.12 -13.09 18.25
N LEU A 262 0.22 -13.87 17.67
CA LEU A 262 -0.21 -13.64 16.28
C LEU A 262 -0.92 -12.29 16.20
N GLY A 263 -0.47 -11.43 15.27
CA GLY A 263 -1.01 -10.08 15.07
C GLY A 263 -0.49 -9.47 13.76
N LEU A 264 -0.87 -8.22 13.52
CA LEU A 264 -0.39 -7.47 12.35
C LEU A 264 1.12 -7.19 12.49
N PRO A 265 1.87 -7.17 11.36
CA PRO A 265 3.31 -6.92 11.34
C PRO A 265 3.62 -5.43 11.48
N TYR A 266 3.31 -4.83 12.66
CA TYR A 266 3.60 -3.43 12.92
C TYR A 266 5.09 -3.11 12.77
N ALA A 267 5.37 -1.88 12.31
CA ALA A 267 6.73 -1.38 12.19
C ALA A 267 7.47 -1.44 13.54
N GLN A 268 8.70 -1.94 13.53
CA GLN A 268 9.52 -2.07 14.75
C GLN A 268 10.21 -0.76 15.14
N ASP A 269 10.48 0.10 14.15
CA ASP A 269 11.05 1.44 14.36
C ASP A 269 9.95 2.48 14.08
N PRO A 270 9.61 3.34 15.06
CA PRO A 270 8.56 4.35 14.87
C PRO A 270 9.02 5.57 14.05
N ALA A 271 10.29 5.65 13.64
CA ALA A 271 10.82 6.80 12.96
C ALA A 271 10.49 6.79 11.46
N VAL A 272 9.41 7.47 11.06
CA VAL A 272 8.95 7.62 9.66
C VAL A 272 10.08 8.13 8.76
N THR A 273 10.91 9.06 9.24
CA THR A 273 12.05 9.62 8.49
C THR A 273 13.13 8.59 8.19
N LYS A 274 13.34 7.57 9.04
CA LYS A 274 14.29 6.48 8.74
C LYS A 274 13.78 5.56 7.62
N HIS A 275 12.47 5.26 7.62
CA HIS A 275 11.85 4.49 6.55
C HIS A 275 11.94 5.22 5.21
N LEU A 276 11.75 6.53 5.23
CA LEU A 276 11.88 7.38 4.05
C LEU A 276 13.34 7.40 3.53
N ALA A 277 14.33 7.57 4.41
CA ALA A 277 15.75 7.51 4.05
C ALA A 277 16.12 6.13 3.46
N ALA A 278 15.58 5.05 4.03
CA ALA A 278 15.79 3.70 3.53
C ALA A 278 15.22 3.50 2.12
N LEU A 279 14.01 4.00 1.85
CA LEU A 279 13.41 3.96 0.51
C LEU A 279 14.27 4.68 -0.52
N LEU A 280 14.62 5.95 -0.25
CA LEU A 280 15.39 6.75 -1.20
C LEU A 280 16.77 6.16 -1.48
N ALA A 281 17.43 5.58 -0.47
CA ALA A 281 18.72 4.95 -0.64
C ALA A 281 18.63 3.60 -1.40
N ARG A 282 17.59 2.79 -1.16
CA ARG A 282 17.36 1.52 -1.89
C ARG A 282 17.18 1.74 -3.38
N HIS A 283 16.57 2.84 -3.76
CA HIS A 283 16.26 3.17 -5.15
C HIS A 283 17.19 4.22 -5.76
N ALA A 284 18.40 4.39 -5.23
CA ALA A 284 19.37 5.36 -5.73
C ALA A 284 19.64 5.24 -7.24
N ASP A 285 19.62 4.01 -7.76
CA ASP A 285 19.90 3.69 -9.17
C ASP A 285 18.62 3.58 -10.05
N ALA A 286 17.45 3.90 -9.50
CA ALA A 286 16.16 3.76 -10.23
C ALA A 286 16.06 4.69 -11.45
N LEU A 287 16.82 5.78 -11.47
CA LEU A 287 16.91 6.73 -12.58
C LEU A 287 18.35 6.87 -13.08
N PRO A 288 18.54 7.19 -14.38
CA PRO A 288 19.87 7.44 -14.93
C PRO A 288 20.61 8.50 -14.12
N ALA A 289 21.87 8.22 -13.76
CA ALA A 289 22.68 9.13 -12.99
C ALA A 289 22.90 10.46 -13.76
N GLN A 290 22.46 11.57 -13.16
CA GLN A 290 22.78 12.90 -13.65
C GLN A 290 24.12 13.33 -13.04
N GLY A 291 25.23 13.05 -13.73
CA GLY A 291 26.57 13.47 -13.28
C GLY A 291 27.61 12.35 -13.20
N LYS A 292 28.83 12.69 -12.75
CA LYS A 292 30.00 11.79 -12.72
C LYS A 292 30.05 10.83 -11.52
N LYS A 293 29.22 11.03 -10.49
CA LYS A 293 29.17 10.18 -9.29
C LYS A 293 27.85 9.49 -9.20
N SER A 294 27.86 8.21 -8.85
CA SER A 294 26.64 7.46 -8.51
C SER A 294 25.95 8.12 -7.31
N PRO A 295 24.65 8.36 -7.35
CA PRO A 295 23.91 8.92 -6.23
C PRO A 295 23.86 7.91 -5.07
N LYS A 296 23.86 8.39 -3.83
CA LYS A 296 23.65 7.54 -2.65
C LYS A 296 22.17 7.34 -2.32
N LEU A 297 21.34 8.21 -2.90
CA LEU A 297 19.87 8.17 -2.73
C LEU A 297 19.19 8.63 -4.03
N LEU A 298 17.97 8.17 -4.24
CA LEU A 298 17.07 8.74 -5.24
C LEU A 298 16.74 10.17 -4.83
N ARG A 299 16.87 11.14 -5.76
CA ARG A 299 16.84 12.58 -5.48
C ARG A 299 15.48 13.17 -5.89
N PRO A 300 14.53 13.31 -4.97
CA PRO A 300 13.28 13.98 -5.28
C PRO A 300 13.52 15.48 -5.54
N THR A 301 12.86 16.02 -6.57
CA THR A 301 12.82 17.44 -6.85
C THR A 301 11.52 18.08 -6.40
N ARG A 302 10.49 17.24 -6.17
CA ARG A 302 9.15 17.63 -5.72
C ARG A 302 8.69 16.71 -4.61
N ILE A 303 7.90 17.24 -3.68
CA ILE A 303 7.26 16.49 -2.61
C ILE A 303 5.76 16.76 -2.66
N LEU A 304 4.95 15.72 -2.67
CA LEU A 304 3.51 15.78 -2.50
C LEU A 304 3.14 15.09 -1.19
N PHE A 305 2.54 15.84 -0.28
CA PHE A 305 2.04 15.29 0.97
C PHE A 305 0.60 14.83 0.84
N ASN A 306 0.28 13.69 1.47
CA ASN A 306 -1.07 13.16 1.63
C ASN A 306 -1.25 12.53 3.01
N GLY A 307 -2.49 12.20 3.36
CA GLY A 307 -2.86 11.58 4.63
C GLY A 307 -3.13 12.57 5.76
N GLY A 308 -3.93 12.12 6.72
CA GLY A 308 -4.43 12.96 7.82
C GLY A 308 -3.34 13.51 8.73
N VAL A 309 -2.23 12.78 8.92
CA VAL A 309 -1.08 13.22 9.72
C VAL A 309 -0.38 14.40 9.06
N MET A 310 -0.32 14.43 7.73
CA MET A 310 0.31 15.51 6.97
C MET A 310 -0.52 16.81 6.92
N LYS A 311 -1.70 16.86 7.55
CA LYS A 311 -2.41 18.13 7.78
C LYS A 311 -1.61 19.08 8.68
N SER A 312 -0.72 18.56 9.53
CA SER A 312 0.17 19.35 10.36
C SER A 312 1.27 20.02 9.53
N PRO A 313 1.33 21.37 9.44
CA PRO A 313 2.43 22.06 8.78
C PRO A 313 3.78 21.71 9.38
N LEU A 314 3.83 21.57 10.72
CA LEU A 314 5.06 21.26 11.45
C LEU A 314 5.65 19.91 11.04
N LEU A 315 4.81 18.89 10.79
CA LEU A 315 5.28 17.58 10.35
C LEU A 315 5.73 17.61 8.87
N ARG A 316 5.00 18.34 8.01
CA ARG A 316 5.44 18.55 6.62
C ARG A 316 6.78 19.25 6.53
N ASP A 317 6.95 20.34 7.30
CA ASP A 317 8.18 21.10 7.34
C ASP A 317 9.35 20.25 7.87
N ARG A 318 9.10 19.39 8.86
CA ARG A 318 10.12 18.46 9.39
C ARG A 318 10.55 17.45 8.34
N VAL A 319 9.61 16.82 7.62
CA VAL A 319 9.93 15.86 6.54
C VAL A 319 10.66 16.57 5.40
N ALA A 320 10.18 17.73 4.94
CA ALA A 320 10.83 18.50 3.90
C ALA A 320 12.26 18.88 4.30
N SER A 321 12.47 19.38 5.53
CA SER A 321 13.80 19.74 6.03
C SER A 321 14.76 18.54 6.10
N CYS A 322 14.30 17.35 6.46
CA CYS A 322 15.12 16.14 6.42
C CYS A 322 15.57 15.82 4.99
N ILE A 323 14.63 15.85 4.03
CA ILE A 323 14.92 15.58 2.62
C ILE A 323 15.90 16.63 2.08
N ASP A 324 15.70 17.93 2.35
CA ASP A 324 16.57 18.99 1.91
C ASP A 324 18.00 18.84 2.49
N GLY A 325 18.11 18.42 3.76
CA GLY A 325 19.39 18.09 4.37
C GLY A 325 20.13 16.97 3.63
N TRP A 326 19.43 15.89 3.30
CA TRP A 326 20.02 14.77 2.55
C TRP A 326 20.41 15.16 1.12
N LEU A 327 19.60 15.97 0.45
CA LEU A 327 19.90 16.50 -0.89
C LEU A 327 21.12 17.44 -0.88
N ALA A 328 21.23 18.26 0.16
CA ALA A 328 22.40 19.13 0.35
C ALA A 328 23.71 18.34 0.55
N GLU A 329 23.68 17.20 1.25
CA GLU A 329 24.83 16.27 1.36
C GLU A 329 25.24 15.71 -0.01
N GLU A 330 24.29 15.53 -0.93
CA GLU A 330 24.54 15.12 -2.31
C GLU A 330 24.96 16.28 -3.22
N GLY A 331 24.95 17.53 -2.72
CA GLY A 331 25.31 18.75 -3.48
C GLY A 331 24.24 19.14 -4.51
N VAL A 332 22.97 18.78 -4.27
CA VAL A 332 21.83 19.15 -5.13
C VAL A 332 20.87 20.09 -4.41
N GLU A 333 20.03 20.78 -5.17
CA GLU A 333 19.02 21.70 -4.64
C GLU A 333 17.92 20.94 -3.88
N GLY A 334 17.32 21.58 -2.87
CA GLY A 334 16.22 21.03 -2.08
C GLY A 334 14.96 20.80 -2.91
N ALA A 335 14.07 19.94 -2.40
CA ALA A 335 12.85 19.55 -3.08
C ALA A 335 11.72 20.55 -2.82
N ARG A 336 11.01 20.96 -3.87
CA ARG A 336 9.87 21.87 -3.74
C ARG A 336 8.60 21.10 -3.36
N VAL A 337 7.85 21.60 -2.37
CA VAL A 337 6.54 21.05 -2.00
C VAL A 337 5.50 21.45 -3.04
N LEU A 338 4.73 20.46 -3.52
CA LEU A 338 3.59 20.67 -4.41
C LEU A 338 2.36 21.02 -3.56
N GLU A 339 1.86 22.23 -3.70
CA GLU A 339 0.78 22.78 -2.92
C GLU A 339 -0.60 22.55 -3.59
N GLY A 340 -1.67 22.61 -2.79
CA GLY A 340 -3.06 22.60 -3.26
C GLY A 340 -3.73 21.23 -3.25
N ALA A 341 -3.16 20.22 -2.59
CA ALA A 341 -3.83 18.96 -2.32
C ALA A 341 -4.87 19.14 -1.19
N ASP A 342 -6.07 18.62 -1.40
CA ASP A 342 -7.10 18.50 -0.37
C ASP A 342 -6.89 17.16 0.35
N LEU A 343 -6.21 17.18 1.49
CA LEU A 343 -5.79 15.96 2.21
C LEU A 343 -6.97 15.11 2.76
N ASP A 344 -8.18 15.65 2.80
CA ASP A 344 -9.38 14.90 3.20
C ASP A 344 -9.98 14.10 2.05
N LEU A 345 -9.94 14.66 0.84
CA LEU A 345 -10.65 14.12 -0.32
C LEU A 345 -9.71 13.71 -1.47
N ALA A 346 -8.40 13.86 -1.30
CA ALA A 346 -7.43 13.61 -2.36
C ALA A 346 -7.56 12.18 -2.91
N VAL A 347 -7.60 11.19 -2.04
CA VAL A 347 -7.64 9.78 -2.45
C VAL A 347 -8.91 9.48 -3.26
N ALA A 348 -10.09 9.88 -2.78
CA ALA A 348 -11.35 9.63 -3.48
C ALA A 348 -11.45 10.38 -4.82
N ARG A 349 -11.03 11.67 -4.84
CA ARG A 349 -11.00 12.46 -6.09
C ARG A 349 -9.98 11.93 -7.07
N GLY A 350 -8.85 11.46 -6.58
CA GLY A 350 -7.82 10.86 -7.40
C GLY A 350 -8.24 9.53 -8.00
N ALA A 351 -8.94 8.70 -7.25
CA ALA A 351 -9.54 7.47 -7.77
C ALA A 351 -10.50 7.77 -8.95
N ALA A 352 -11.37 8.76 -8.79
CA ALA A 352 -12.27 9.19 -9.85
C ALA A 352 -11.48 9.75 -11.07
N ALA A 353 -10.45 10.57 -10.84
CA ALA A 353 -9.59 11.10 -11.90
C ALA A 353 -8.84 9.99 -12.66
N TYR A 354 -8.36 8.98 -11.95
CA TYR A 354 -7.75 7.79 -12.53
C TYR A 354 -8.76 7.01 -13.42
N GLY A 355 -9.98 6.80 -12.93
CA GLY A 355 -11.03 6.16 -13.72
C GLY A 355 -11.32 6.90 -15.03
N LEU A 356 -11.28 8.25 -15.02
CA LEU A 356 -11.37 9.07 -16.23
C LEU A 356 -10.14 8.93 -17.13
N ALA A 357 -8.93 8.91 -16.56
CA ALA A 357 -7.70 8.73 -17.32
C ALA A 357 -7.65 7.36 -18.04
N ARG A 358 -8.15 6.28 -17.43
CA ARG A 358 -8.31 4.98 -18.08
C ARG A 358 -9.24 5.02 -19.30
N ARG A 359 -10.20 5.93 -19.30
CA ARG A 359 -11.13 6.15 -20.42
C ARG A 359 -10.62 7.20 -21.43
N GLY A 360 -9.32 7.53 -21.39
CA GLY A 360 -8.68 8.48 -22.28
C GLY A 360 -8.98 9.97 -21.95
N ARG A 361 -9.50 10.26 -20.76
CA ARG A 361 -9.77 11.62 -20.29
C ARG A 361 -8.78 12.01 -19.21
N GLY A 362 -7.67 12.62 -19.57
CA GLY A 362 -6.62 13.05 -18.63
C GLY A 362 -5.29 12.34 -18.88
N ILE A 363 -4.39 12.49 -17.92
CA ILE A 363 -3.02 11.98 -18.00
C ILE A 363 -2.97 10.64 -17.26
N ARG A 364 -2.34 9.64 -17.87
CA ARG A 364 -2.09 8.36 -17.21
C ARG A 364 -0.66 8.35 -16.69
N ILE A 365 -0.51 8.05 -15.38
CA ILE A 365 0.78 7.68 -14.80
C ILE A 365 1.04 6.25 -15.24
N ARG A 366 2.16 6.04 -15.94
CA ARG A 366 2.53 4.71 -16.41
C ARG A 366 3.41 4.07 -15.36
N GLY A 367 3.05 2.86 -14.92
CA GLY A 367 3.88 1.96 -14.17
C GLY A 367 4.27 0.80 -15.05
N GLY A 368 5.45 0.24 -14.89
CA GLY A 368 5.87 -0.93 -15.62
C GLY A 368 6.66 -1.86 -14.72
N THR A 369 6.76 -3.14 -15.13
CA THR A 369 7.55 -4.12 -14.39
C THR A 369 9.04 -3.73 -14.37
N ALA A 370 9.65 -3.73 -13.20
CA ALA A 370 11.10 -3.44 -13.03
C ALA A 370 12.01 -4.57 -13.54
N ARG A 371 11.42 -5.74 -13.80
CA ARG A 371 12.08 -6.95 -14.33
C ARG A 371 11.22 -7.58 -15.41
N ALA A 372 11.81 -8.37 -16.29
CA ALA A 372 11.06 -9.35 -17.06
C ALA A 372 10.77 -10.56 -16.18
N TYR A 373 9.55 -11.12 -16.27
CA TYR A 373 9.12 -12.27 -15.47
C TYR A 373 8.79 -13.45 -16.36
N TYR A 374 9.17 -14.64 -15.87
CA TYR A 374 9.01 -15.89 -16.59
C TYR A 374 8.37 -16.93 -15.67
N VAL A 375 7.58 -17.82 -16.25
CA VAL A 375 7.10 -19.04 -15.58
C VAL A 375 7.89 -20.24 -16.10
N GLY A 376 8.28 -21.12 -15.19
CA GLY A 376 9.00 -22.35 -15.54
C GLY A 376 8.05 -23.40 -16.06
N ILE A 377 8.34 -23.91 -17.25
CA ILE A 377 7.63 -25.03 -17.87
C ILE A 377 8.54 -26.24 -17.86
N GLU A 378 8.10 -27.30 -17.22
CA GLU A 378 8.80 -28.57 -17.15
C GLU A 378 8.65 -29.32 -18.50
N GLY A 379 9.77 -29.75 -19.05
CA GLY A 379 9.79 -30.52 -20.30
C GLY A 379 9.20 -31.91 -20.13
N ALA A 380 8.36 -32.34 -21.05
CA ALA A 380 7.80 -33.69 -21.11
C ALA A 380 8.86 -34.69 -21.59
N VAL A 381 9.73 -35.09 -20.68
CA VAL A 381 10.81 -36.08 -20.97
C VAL A 381 10.65 -37.32 -20.10
N PRO A 382 11.13 -38.49 -20.55
CA PRO A 382 11.13 -39.70 -19.72
C PRO A 382 11.93 -39.50 -18.42
N ALA A 383 11.43 -40.03 -17.32
CA ALA A 383 12.12 -39.99 -16.04
C ALA A 383 13.45 -40.79 -16.13
N VAL A 384 14.56 -40.13 -15.83
CA VAL A 384 15.91 -40.75 -15.77
C VAL A 384 16.45 -40.58 -14.34
N PRO A 385 16.84 -41.64 -13.66
CA PRO A 385 17.38 -41.54 -12.29
C PRO A 385 18.55 -40.56 -12.22
N GLY A 386 18.46 -39.60 -11.31
CA GLY A 386 19.48 -38.55 -11.11
C GLY A 386 19.47 -37.40 -12.10
N MET A 387 18.51 -37.34 -13.00
CA MET A 387 18.28 -36.19 -13.89
C MET A 387 16.91 -35.53 -13.59
N GLU A 388 16.93 -34.23 -13.33
CA GLU A 388 15.71 -33.45 -13.27
C GLU A 388 15.23 -33.10 -14.68
N PRO A 389 13.91 -33.03 -14.92
CA PRO A 389 13.38 -32.56 -16.19
C PRO A 389 13.91 -31.16 -16.54
N PRO A 390 14.23 -30.88 -17.80
CA PRO A 390 14.64 -29.55 -18.21
C PRO A 390 13.52 -28.56 -18.02
N ILE A 391 13.86 -27.36 -17.55
CA ILE A 391 12.92 -26.25 -17.36
C ILE A 391 13.16 -25.25 -18.49
N THR A 392 12.06 -24.82 -19.11
CA THR A 392 12.03 -23.70 -20.05
C THR A 392 11.40 -22.50 -19.34
N ALA A 393 12.10 -21.36 -19.33
CA ALA A 393 11.55 -20.11 -18.79
C ALA A 393 10.75 -19.39 -19.88
N LEU A 394 9.42 -19.39 -19.73
CA LEU A 394 8.49 -18.73 -20.66
C LEU A 394 8.19 -17.32 -20.18
N CYS A 395 8.51 -16.29 -20.98
CA CYS A 395 8.26 -14.89 -20.63
C CYS A 395 6.76 -14.61 -20.55
N VAL A 396 6.29 -14.28 -19.35
CA VAL A 396 4.88 -13.92 -19.10
C VAL A 396 4.69 -12.42 -18.92
N ALA A 397 5.72 -11.68 -18.49
CA ALA A 397 5.71 -10.23 -18.45
C ALA A 397 7.07 -9.69 -18.90
N PRO A 398 7.17 -9.02 -20.06
CA PRO A 398 8.40 -8.39 -20.50
C PRO A 398 8.82 -7.25 -19.56
N PHE A 399 10.08 -6.89 -19.59
CA PHE A 399 10.59 -5.72 -18.88
C PHE A 399 9.82 -4.47 -19.28
N GLY A 400 9.29 -3.73 -18.29
CA GLY A 400 8.53 -2.52 -18.53
C GLY A 400 7.09 -2.76 -19.00
N MET A 401 6.55 -3.98 -18.89
CA MET A 401 5.14 -4.23 -19.17
C MET A 401 4.27 -3.31 -18.32
N GLU A 402 3.42 -2.51 -18.98
CA GLU A 402 2.63 -1.48 -18.31
C GLU A 402 1.58 -2.07 -17.37
N GLU A 403 1.40 -1.44 -16.22
CA GLU A 403 0.32 -1.76 -15.29
C GLU A 403 -1.06 -1.54 -15.95
N GLY A 404 -2.01 -2.42 -15.62
CA GLY A 404 -3.33 -2.45 -16.22
C GLY A 404 -3.34 -2.98 -17.66
N THR A 405 -2.26 -3.63 -18.11
CA THR A 405 -2.21 -4.29 -19.42
C THR A 405 -2.25 -5.80 -19.28
N SER A 406 -2.76 -6.47 -20.30
CA SER A 406 -2.80 -7.93 -20.40
C SER A 406 -2.31 -8.39 -21.77
N ALA A 407 -1.75 -9.61 -21.80
CA ALA A 407 -1.32 -10.25 -23.02
C ALA A 407 -1.60 -11.76 -22.99
N ASP A 408 -1.99 -12.31 -24.12
CA ASP A 408 -2.05 -13.76 -24.29
C ASP A 408 -0.64 -14.30 -24.51
N VAL A 409 -0.27 -15.30 -23.71
CA VAL A 409 1.09 -15.87 -23.71
C VAL A 409 1.14 -16.99 -24.74
N ALA A 410 1.81 -16.73 -25.86
CA ALA A 410 2.08 -17.76 -26.86
C ALA A 410 3.15 -18.73 -26.34
N GLY A 411 2.76 -19.94 -25.90
CA GLY A 411 3.68 -20.91 -25.30
C GLY A 411 3.49 -22.36 -25.79
N GLY A 412 2.73 -22.57 -26.87
CA GLY A 412 2.39 -23.91 -27.34
C GLY A 412 1.27 -24.57 -26.52
N GLU A 413 1.16 -25.89 -26.61
CA GLU A 413 0.21 -26.66 -25.80
C GLU A 413 0.77 -26.83 -24.38
N LEU A 414 0.17 -26.15 -23.43
CA LEU A 414 0.52 -26.21 -22.01
C LEU A 414 -0.53 -26.99 -21.24
N GLY A 415 -0.11 -27.68 -20.17
CA GLY A 415 -0.99 -28.42 -19.31
C GLY A 415 -0.88 -27.93 -17.85
N VAL A 416 -2.01 -27.81 -17.17
CA VAL A 416 -2.08 -27.47 -15.74
C VAL A 416 -2.64 -28.68 -14.99
N VAL A 417 -1.97 -29.06 -13.90
CA VAL A 417 -2.44 -30.11 -12.98
C VAL A 417 -3.48 -29.52 -12.03
N VAL A 418 -4.62 -30.19 -11.85
CA VAL A 418 -5.74 -29.71 -11.02
C VAL A 418 -6.11 -30.70 -9.91
N GLY A 419 -6.68 -30.17 -8.82
CA GLY A 419 -7.19 -30.96 -7.69
C GLY A 419 -6.12 -31.43 -6.70
N GLU A 420 -4.87 -31.00 -6.86
CA GLU A 420 -3.79 -31.25 -5.90
C GLU A 420 -2.84 -30.04 -5.83
N PRO A 421 -2.11 -29.84 -4.73
CA PRO A 421 -1.13 -28.78 -4.61
C PRO A 421 -0.06 -28.85 -5.70
N VAL A 422 0.17 -27.75 -6.39
CA VAL A 422 1.16 -27.61 -7.45
C VAL A 422 2.07 -26.42 -7.17
N HIS A 423 3.31 -26.50 -7.66
CA HIS A 423 4.30 -25.45 -7.52
C HIS A 423 4.52 -24.75 -8.86
N PHE A 424 4.24 -23.45 -8.89
CA PHE A 424 4.65 -22.62 -10.00
C PHE A 424 6.04 -22.05 -9.73
N ARG A 425 6.99 -22.39 -10.57
CA ARG A 425 8.35 -21.82 -10.52
C ARG A 425 8.35 -20.52 -11.30
N PHE A 426 8.72 -19.43 -10.66
CA PHE A 426 8.84 -18.12 -11.30
C PHE A 426 10.31 -17.70 -11.36
N PHE A 427 10.63 -16.92 -12.39
CA PHE A 427 11.95 -16.38 -12.60
C PHE A 427 11.85 -14.89 -12.95
N GLY A 428 12.90 -14.12 -12.60
CA GLY A 428 13.00 -12.69 -12.88
C GLY A 428 14.30 -12.33 -13.57
N SER A 429 14.30 -11.29 -14.39
CA SER A 429 15.50 -10.74 -15.03
C SER A 429 15.47 -9.23 -15.12
N SER A 430 16.47 -8.57 -14.57
CA SER A 430 16.67 -7.13 -14.72
C SER A 430 17.50 -6.77 -15.97
N VAL A 431 18.18 -7.75 -16.58
CA VAL A 431 19.08 -7.54 -17.72
C VAL A 431 18.45 -7.88 -19.06
N ARG A 432 17.51 -8.81 -19.10
CA ARG A 432 16.83 -9.25 -20.34
C ARG A 432 15.65 -8.34 -20.66
N ARG A 433 15.94 -7.19 -21.24
CA ARG A 433 14.96 -6.12 -21.46
C ARG A 433 14.19 -6.22 -22.78
N LYS A 434 14.51 -7.20 -23.64
CA LYS A 434 13.96 -7.28 -25.01
C LYS A 434 13.12 -8.53 -25.27
N ASP A 435 12.98 -9.41 -24.30
CA ASP A 435 12.21 -10.63 -24.46
C ASP A 435 10.71 -10.28 -24.54
N PRO A 436 10.02 -10.61 -25.62
CA PRO A 436 8.58 -10.38 -25.71
C PRO A 436 7.79 -11.42 -24.90
N VAL A 437 6.51 -11.17 -24.67
CA VAL A 437 5.59 -12.17 -24.12
C VAL A 437 5.62 -13.42 -24.99
N GLY A 438 5.69 -14.60 -24.36
CA GLY A 438 5.78 -15.90 -25.05
C GLY A 438 7.20 -16.30 -25.48
N ALA A 439 8.24 -15.48 -25.22
CA ALA A 439 9.62 -15.90 -25.46
C ALA A 439 9.99 -17.07 -24.55
N ALA A 440 10.40 -18.18 -25.15
CA ALA A 440 10.83 -19.40 -24.44
C ALA A 440 12.36 -19.45 -24.35
N ILE A 441 12.89 -19.51 -23.14
CA ILE A 441 14.32 -19.53 -22.87
C ILE A 441 14.67 -20.90 -22.29
N GLU A 442 15.39 -21.70 -23.03
CA GLU A 442 15.78 -23.06 -22.65
C GLU A 442 17.09 -23.10 -21.86
N ARG A 443 17.97 -22.10 -22.07
CA ARG A 443 19.27 -22.01 -21.41
C ARG A 443 19.58 -20.58 -21.05
N TRP A 444 20.01 -20.36 -19.81
CA TRP A 444 20.43 -19.04 -19.30
C TRP A 444 21.54 -19.20 -18.28
N LYS A 445 22.23 -18.11 -17.98
CA LYS A 445 23.19 -18.04 -16.89
C LYS A 445 22.50 -17.56 -15.63
N LYS A 446 23.06 -17.90 -14.46
CA LYS A 446 22.51 -17.49 -13.16
C LYS A 446 22.45 -15.97 -12.96
N ASP A 447 23.32 -15.22 -13.62
CA ASP A 447 23.38 -13.77 -13.61
C ASP A 447 22.42 -13.11 -14.63
N GLU A 448 21.82 -13.89 -15.54
CA GLU A 448 20.83 -13.39 -16.52
C GLU A 448 19.40 -13.57 -16.04
N ILE A 449 19.05 -14.71 -15.48
CA ILE A 449 17.72 -15.04 -14.95
C ILE A 449 17.86 -15.67 -13.59
N GLU A 450 17.21 -15.10 -12.61
CA GLU A 450 17.18 -15.51 -11.21
C GLU A 450 15.87 -16.26 -10.92
N GLU A 451 15.95 -17.37 -10.19
CA GLU A 451 14.76 -18.07 -9.71
C GLU A 451 14.20 -17.35 -8.49
N LEU A 452 12.91 -17.04 -8.52
CA LEU A 452 12.17 -16.42 -7.44
C LEU A 452 11.57 -17.50 -6.52
N ALA A 453 11.02 -17.09 -5.38
CA ALA A 453 10.31 -18.02 -4.50
C ALA A 453 9.15 -18.70 -5.27
N PRO A 454 9.07 -20.04 -5.24
CA PRO A 454 7.98 -20.76 -5.91
C PRO A 454 6.66 -20.46 -5.21
N ILE A 455 5.57 -20.43 -5.99
CA ILE A 455 4.22 -20.28 -5.46
C ILE A 455 3.54 -21.64 -5.44
N GLU A 456 3.19 -22.08 -4.24
CA GLU A 456 2.36 -23.26 -4.05
C GLU A 456 0.88 -22.86 -4.07
N VAL A 457 0.10 -23.54 -4.92
CA VAL A 457 -1.33 -23.25 -5.08
C VAL A 457 -2.10 -24.56 -5.28
N ASP A 458 -3.28 -24.61 -4.72
CA ASP A 458 -4.26 -25.68 -4.96
C ASP A 458 -5.27 -25.22 -6.01
N LEU A 459 -5.18 -25.80 -7.21
CA LEU A 459 -6.05 -25.45 -8.32
C LEU A 459 -7.29 -26.37 -8.29
N PRO A 460 -8.52 -25.85 -8.10
CA PRO A 460 -9.72 -26.67 -8.00
C PRO A 460 -9.92 -27.58 -9.21
N ALA A 461 -10.29 -28.82 -8.98
CA ALA A 461 -10.52 -29.79 -10.06
C ALA A 461 -11.72 -29.44 -10.97
N GLU A 462 -12.68 -28.66 -10.49
CA GLU A 462 -13.85 -28.17 -11.24
C GLU A 462 -14.62 -29.29 -11.96
N GLY A 463 -14.81 -30.43 -11.27
CA GLY A 463 -15.49 -31.62 -11.79
C GLY A 463 -14.61 -32.51 -12.70
N ARG A 464 -13.29 -32.35 -12.65
CA ARG A 464 -12.27 -33.26 -13.21
C ARG A 464 -11.73 -34.19 -12.13
N THR A 465 -10.98 -35.22 -12.53
CA THR A 465 -10.32 -36.10 -11.57
C THR A 465 -9.12 -35.37 -10.95
N LYS A 466 -8.85 -35.61 -9.68
CA LYS A 466 -7.67 -35.14 -8.98
C LYS A 466 -6.41 -35.63 -9.70
N GLY A 467 -5.48 -34.72 -9.99
CA GLY A 467 -4.25 -34.98 -10.74
C GLY A 467 -4.40 -34.96 -12.26
N ASP A 468 -5.58 -34.63 -12.79
CA ASP A 468 -5.76 -34.48 -14.25
C ASP A 468 -4.89 -33.31 -14.76
N VAL A 469 -4.25 -33.54 -15.93
CA VAL A 469 -3.53 -32.49 -16.67
C VAL A 469 -4.49 -31.89 -17.67
N VAL A 470 -4.83 -30.63 -17.50
CA VAL A 470 -5.78 -29.90 -18.37
C VAL A 470 -5.04 -29.04 -19.36
N PRO A 471 -5.26 -29.20 -20.67
CA PRO A 471 -4.71 -28.32 -21.70
C PRO A 471 -5.26 -26.90 -21.54
N VAL A 472 -4.34 -25.91 -21.49
CA VAL A 472 -4.67 -24.50 -21.25
C VAL A 472 -3.91 -23.58 -22.20
N THR A 473 -4.45 -22.39 -22.37
CA THR A 473 -3.71 -21.20 -22.79
C THR A 473 -3.43 -20.34 -21.57
N LEU A 474 -2.31 -19.61 -21.60
CA LEU A 474 -1.97 -18.66 -20.53
C LEU A 474 -2.29 -17.24 -20.97
N ARG A 475 -2.83 -16.48 -20.05
CA ARG A 475 -2.97 -15.03 -20.16
C ARG A 475 -2.27 -14.38 -18.98
N SER A 476 -1.43 -13.43 -19.25
CA SER A 476 -0.78 -12.63 -18.22
C SER A 476 -1.34 -11.22 -18.19
N SER A 477 -1.42 -10.65 -16.99
CA SER A 477 -1.74 -9.24 -16.81
C SER A 477 -0.93 -8.65 -15.68
N VAL A 478 -0.46 -7.42 -15.84
CA VAL A 478 0.11 -6.64 -14.77
C VAL A 478 -0.99 -5.75 -14.25
N THR A 479 -1.39 -6.01 -13.00
CA THR A 479 -2.47 -5.23 -12.37
C THR A 479 -2.01 -3.80 -12.08
N GLU A 480 -2.96 -2.90 -11.88
CA GLU A 480 -2.68 -1.49 -11.53
C GLU A 480 -1.98 -1.34 -10.17
N VAL A 481 -2.04 -2.36 -9.37
CA VAL A 481 -1.35 -2.43 -8.07
C VAL A 481 0.02 -3.13 -8.15
N GLY A 482 0.50 -3.43 -9.36
CA GLY A 482 1.84 -3.98 -9.61
C GLY A 482 1.99 -5.42 -9.15
N THR A 483 0.99 -6.26 -9.38
CA THR A 483 1.11 -7.71 -9.30
C THR A 483 0.99 -8.32 -10.69
N LEU A 484 1.68 -9.43 -10.92
CA LEU A 484 1.53 -10.23 -12.13
C LEU A 484 0.48 -11.30 -11.86
N LEU A 485 -0.63 -11.20 -12.54
CA LEU A 485 -1.68 -12.20 -12.56
C LEU A 485 -1.48 -13.12 -13.77
N LEU A 486 -1.30 -14.40 -13.55
CA LEU A 486 -1.26 -15.44 -14.57
C LEU A 486 -2.54 -16.24 -14.53
N GLU A 487 -3.31 -16.22 -15.62
CA GLU A 487 -4.54 -16.97 -15.76
C GLU A 487 -4.31 -18.15 -16.72
N ALA A 488 -4.63 -19.36 -16.27
CA ALA A 488 -4.68 -20.57 -17.09
C ALA A 488 -6.13 -20.80 -17.53
N VAL A 489 -6.39 -20.67 -18.82
CA VAL A 489 -7.71 -20.79 -19.43
C VAL A 489 -7.79 -22.14 -20.15
N PRO A 490 -8.68 -23.07 -19.74
CA PRO A 490 -8.79 -24.39 -20.37
C PRO A 490 -9.24 -24.28 -21.83
N LEU A 491 -8.61 -25.06 -22.71
CA LEU A 491 -9.02 -25.15 -24.12
C LEU A 491 -10.43 -25.73 -24.27
N GLN A 492 -10.85 -26.57 -23.32
CA GLN A 492 -12.18 -27.14 -23.25
C GLN A 492 -12.79 -26.87 -21.86
N PRO A 493 -13.41 -25.70 -21.66
CA PRO A 493 -14.00 -25.34 -20.37
C PRO A 493 -15.25 -26.18 -20.08
N LYS A 494 -15.39 -26.64 -18.82
CA LYS A 494 -16.60 -27.33 -18.33
C LYS A 494 -17.67 -26.35 -17.86
N LYS A 495 -17.27 -25.13 -17.49
CA LYS A 495 -18.15 -24.05 -17.06
C LYS A 495 -17.83 -22.79 -17.83
N LYS A 496 -18.82 -21.91 -18.00
CA LYS A 496 -18.60 -20.57 -18.54
C LYS A 496 -17.60 -19.82 -17.64
N ASP A 497 -16.60 -19.16 -18.25
CA ASP A 497 -15.57 -18.40 -17.57
C ASP A 497 -14.64 -19.20 -16.63
N GLU A 498 -14.51 -20.52 -16.86
CA GLU A 498 -13.57 -21.37 -16.12
C GLU A 498 -12.13 -20.93 -16.35
N ARG A 499 -11.40 -20.66 -15.27
CA ARG A 499 -9.99 -20.30 -15.28
C ARG A 499 -9.35 -20.53 -13.92
N TRP A 500 -8.06 -20.81 -13.90
CA TRP A 500 -7.24 -20.85 -12.69
C TRP A 500 -6.33 -19.64 -12.66
N LYS A 501 -6.12 -19.06 -11.49
CA LYS A 501 -5.37 -17.83 -11.30
C LYS A 501 -4.20 -18.06 -10.36
N VAL A 502 -3.03 -17.52 -10.74
CA VAL A 502 -1.85 -17.46 -9.90
C VAL A 502 -1.36 -16.01 -9.92
N GLU A 503 -1.14 -15.45 -8.74
CA GLU A 503 -0.70 -14.07 -8.59
C GLU A 503 0.70 -14.02 -7.97
N LEU A 504 1.58 -13.25 -8.58
CA LEU A 504 2.95 -13.01 -8.14
C LEU A 504 3.14 -11.52 -7.88
N SER A 505 3.66 -11.14 -6.71
CA SER A 505 4.13 -9.77 -6.49
C SER A 505 5.34 -9.49 -7.39
N VAL A 506 5.23 -8.52 -8.30
CA VAL A 506 6.33 -8.10 -9.18
C VAL A 506 7.07 -6.88 -8.63
N ARG A 507 6.73 -6.46 -7.43
CA ARG A 507 7.49 -5.48 -6.66
C ARG A 507 8.56 -6.25 -5.89
N GLY A 508 9.83 -5.95 -6.18
CA GLY A 508 10.94 -6.63 -5.54
C GLY A 508 10.81 -6.55 -4.02
N HIS A 509 10.53 -7.68 -3.41
CA HIS A 509 10.84 -7.97 -2.04
C HIS A 509 12.06 -8.89 -2.10
N ASP A 510 13.26 -8.33 -1.94
CA ASP A 510 14.43 -9.05 -1.50
C ASP A 510 14.52 -9.00 0.03
#